data_5b06b445952b8c4efa2ae3bbbcee040b
#
_entry.id   5b06b445952b8c4efa2ae3bbbcee040b
#
_cell.length_a   1.000
_cell.length_b   1.000
_cell.length_c   1.000
_cell.angle_alpha   90.00
_cell.angle_beta   90.00
_cell.angle_gamma   90.00
#
_symmetry.space_group_name_H-M   'P 1'
#
loop_
_entity.id
_entity.type
_entity.pdbx_description
1 polymer ?
#
loop_
_entity_poly.entity_id
_entity_poly.type
_entity_poly.pdbx_seq_one_letter_code
_entity_poly.pdbx_strand_id
1 'polypeptide(L)'
;MPEKVLVVDDDLETLRLVGLMLQRQGFVIVAANNGAQALSQARAEQPDLIILDIMMPDMDGYAVARQLRKEPETASIPILMFTAKGMVEDKVAGYEAGADEYLTKPIHPVELVTRLRTLLARGKTHPPAPIPSTSNQGYMIGVVSPKGGVGVSTLVLNLAISYHNKTKGQVIAAE
;
A
#
# COMPACT_ATOMS: atom_id res chain seq x y z
N MET A 1 17.36 10.41 12.24
CA MET A 1 18.14 9.27 11.76
C MET A 1 17.79 9.06 10.29
N PRO A 2 18.69 8.59 9.44
CA PRO A 2 18.34 8.26 8.06
C PRO A 2 17.34 7.10 8.04
N GLU A 3 16.33 7.18 7.17
CA GLU A 3 15.30 6.15 7.05
C GLU A 3 15.90 4.90 6.39
N LYS A 4 15.55 3.73 6.96
CA LYS A 4 16.01 2.41 6.51
C LYS A 4 14.98 1.80 5.57
N VAL A 5 15.39 1.42 4.38
CA VAL A 5 14.53 0.79 3.36
C VAL A 5 15.03 -0.61 3.05
N LEU A 6 14.16 -1.60 3.21
CA LEU A 6 14.40 -2.96 2.76
C LEU A 6 13.97 -3.07 1.29
N VAL A 7 14.89 -3.44 0.40
CA VAL A 7 14.62 -3.69 -1.01
C VAL A 7 14.68 -5.19 -1.27
N VAL A 8 13.61 -5.72 -1.83
CA VAL A 8 13.42 -7.15 -2.09
C VAL A 8 13.16 -7.40 -3.56
N ASP A 9 14.05 -8.12 -4.22
CA ASP A 9 13.97 -8.46 -5.64
C ASP A 9 14.92 -9.63 -5.92
N ASP A 10 14.53 -10.62 -6.71
CA ASP A 10 15.41 -11.75 -7.07
C ASP A 10 16.47 -11.36 -8.10
N ASP A 11 16.25 -10.26 -8.85
CA ASP A 11 17.23 -9.70 -9.76
C ASP A 11 18.25 -8.80 -9.02
N LEU A 12 19.49 -9.30 -8.93
CA LEU A 12 20.59 -8.60 -8.27
C LEU A 12 20.95 -7.25 -8.92
N GLU A 13 20.71 -7.09 -10.23
CA GLU A 13 20.94 -5.82 -10.92
C GLU A 13 19.91 -4.79 -10.48
N THR A 14 18.65 -5.18 -10.41
CA THR A 14 17.58 -4.33 -9.86
C THR A 14 17.86 -3.93 -8.42
N LEU A 15 18.23 -4.88 -7.55
CA LEU A 15 18.63 -4.58 -6.17
C LEU A 15 19.75 -3.55 -6.10
N ARG A 16 20.79 -3.73 -6.92
CA ARG A 16 21.93 -2.82 -6.97
C ARG A 16 21.54 -1.42 -7.46
N LEU A 17 20.76 -1.34 -8.56
CA LEU A 17 20.33 -0.07 -9.14
C LEU A 17 19.44 0.72 -8.19
N VAL A 18 18.40 0.07 -7.66
CA VAL A 18 17.47 0.70 -6.71
C VAL A 18 18.21 1.08 -5.43
N GLY A 19 19.06 0.20 -4.92
CA GLY A 19 19.85 0.45 -3.72
C GLY A 19 20.75 1.69 -3.88
N LEU A 20 21.55 1.77 -4.95
CA LEU A 20 22.42 2.92 -5.22
C LEU A 20 21.65 4.22 -5.40
N MET A 21 20.50 4.15 -6.08
CA MET A 21 19.65 5.31 -6.30
C MET A 21 19.12 5.87 -4.96
N LEU A 22 18.62 4.99 -4.09
CA LEU A 22 18.09 5.38 -2.79
C LEU A 22 19.18 5.82 -1.81
N GLN A 23 20.34 5.19 -1.82
CA GLN A 23 21.49 5.62 -1.01
C GLN A 23 21.92 7.06 -1.35
N ARG A 24 21.92 7.43 -2.63
CA ARG A 24 22.19 8.82 -3.07
C ARG A 24 21.16 9.83 -2.55
N GLN A 25 19.98 9.36 -2.17
CA GLN A 25 18.92 10.18 -1.58
C GLN A 25 18.95 10.21 -0.03
N GLY A 26 19.95 9.55 0.56
CA GLY A 26 20.19 9.54 2.00
C GLY A 26 19.52 8.38 2.76
N PHE A 27 18.94 7.41 2.06
CA PHE A 27 18.37 6.21 2.69
C PHE A 27 19.44 5.19 3.08
N VAL A 28 19.23 4.48 4.17
CA VAL A 28 19.99 3.28 4.51
C VAL A 28 19.30 2.07 3.87
N ILE A 29 20.05 1.26 3.13
CA ILE A 29 19.49 0.15 2.36
C ILE A 29 19.87 -1.18 2.99
N VAL A 30 18.83 -2.01 3.19
CA VAL A 30 18.92 -3.44 3.44
C VAL A 30 18.43 -4.16 2.19
N ALA A 31 19.08 -5.22 1.76
CA ALA A 31 18.72 -5.95 0.56
C ALA A 31 18.38 -7.40 0.87
N ALA A 32 17.36 -7.91 0.19
CA ALA A 32 16.98 -9.33 0.22
C ALA A 32 16.71 -9.81 -1.20
N ASN A 33 17.17 -11.01 -1.56
CA ASN A 33 17.03 -11.56 -2.90
C ASN A 33 15.98 -12.68 -3.01
N ASN A 34 15.21 -12.92 -1.95
CA ASN A 34 14.11 -13.89 -1.92
C ASN A 34 13.16 -13.59 -0.74
N GLY A 35 11.98 -14.22 -0.75
CA GLY A 35 10.94 -13.99 0.25
C GLY A 35 11.35 -14.40 1.68
N ALA A 36 12.07 -15.50 1.85
CA ALA A 36 12.52 -15.96 3.17
C ALA A 36 13.51 -14.97 3.80
N GLN A 37 14.45 -14.48 3.00
CA GLN A 37 15.40 -13.45 3.44
C GLN A 37 14.68 -12.12 3.74
N ALA A 38 13.69 -11.75 2.94
CA ALA A 38 12.89 -10.55 3.17
C ALA A 38 12.21 -10.57 4.53
N LEU A 39 11.55 -11.66 4.89
CA LEU A 39 10.89 -11.84 6.19
C LEU A 39 11.90 -11.80 7.36
N SER A 40 13.04 -12.47 7.20
CA SER A 40 14.10 -12.47 8.21
C SER A 40 14.67 -11.07 8.42
N GLN A 41 14.99 -10.36 7.35
CA GLN A 41 15.55 -9.00 7.39
C GLN A 41 14.53 -7.98 7.92
N ALA A 42 13.25 -8.11 7.57
CA ALA A 42 12.22 -7.23 8.10
C ALA A 42 12.12 -7.30 9.63
N ARG A 43 12.22 -8.50 10.20
CA ARG A 43 12.22 -8.69 11.66
C ARG A 43 13.50 -8.18 12.33
N ALA A 44 14.66 -8.50 11.76
CA ALA A 44 15.95 -8.18 12.35
C ALA A 44 16.27 -6.68 12.28
N GLU A 45 16.00 -6.08 11.13
CA GLU A 45 16.41 -4.72 10.80
C GLU A 45 15.35 -3.65 11.07
N GLN A 46 14.08 -4.06 11.23
CA GLN A 46 12.96 -3.14 11.46
C GLN A 46 12.98 -1.93 10.52
N PRO A 47 12.88 -2.14 9.19
CA PRO A 47 12.97 -1.05 8.24
C PRO A 47 11.77 -0.11 8.35
N ASP A 48 11.97 1.15 7.98
CA ASP A 48 10.90 2.16 7.92
C ASP A 48 9.97 1.96 6.72
N LEU A 49 10.42 1.20 5.69
CA LEU A 49 9.65 0.88 4.48
C LEU A 49 10.24 -0.34 3.78
N ILE A 50 9.37 -1.12 3.12
CA ILE A 50 9.75 -2.27 2.29
C ILE A 50 9.36 -1.99 0.83
N ILE A 51 10.32 -2.13 -0.10
CA ILE A 51 10.09 -2.24 -1.54
C ILE A 51 10.14 -3.71 -1.89
N LEU A 52 9.09 -4.22 -2.52
CA LEU A 52 8.89 -5.66 -2.68
C LEU A 52 8.51 -6.00 -4.12
N ASP A 53 9.35 -6.79 -4.80
CA ASP A 53 8.92 -7.39 -6.07
C ASP A 53 7.92 -8.51 -5.84
N ILE A 54 7.04 -8.70 -6.81
CA ILE A 54 6.03 -9.76 -6.78
C ILE A 54 6.59 -11.04 -7.39
N MET A 55 7.36 -10.90 -8.48
CA MET A 55 7.77 -12.03 -9.30
C MET A 55 9.08 -12.66 -8.81
N MET A 56 9.04 -13.27 -7.63
CA MET A 56 10.18 -13.99 -7.09
C MET A 56 9.94 -15.50 -7.14
N PRO A 57 11.00 -16.32 -7.35
CA PRO A 57 10.90 -17.78 -7.24
C PRO A 57 10.58 -18.17 -5.79
N ASP A 58 9.99 -19.34 -5.60
CA ASP A 58 9.64 -19.99 -4.34
C ASP A 58 8.54 -19.32 -3.53
N MET A 59 8.65 -18.02 -3.25
CA MET A 59 7.66 -17.23 -2.50
C MET A 59 7.43 -15.89 -3.19
N ASP A 60 6.23 -15.71 -3.75
CA ASP A 60 5.88 -14.46 -4.40
C ASP A 60 5.72 -13.30 -3.40
N GLY A 61 5.80 -12.06 -3.90
CA GLY A 61 5.69 -10.87 -3.06
C GLY A 61 4.34 -10.73 -2.35
N TYR A 62 3.26 -11.27 -2.89
CA TYR A 62 1.96 -11.27 -2.21
C TYR A 62 1.98 -12.15 -0.95
N ALA A 63 2.64 -13.32 -1.03
CA ALA A 63 2.80 -14.21 0.12
C ALA A 63 3.68 -13.56 1.20
N VAL A 64 4.77 -12.90 0.80
CA VAL A 64 5.64 -12.13 1.72
C VAL A 64 4.83 -11.04 2.42
N ALA A 65 4.08 -10.21 1.67
CA ALA A 65 3.26 -9.14 2.24
C ALA A 65 2.24 -9.67 3.25
N ARG A 66 1.50 -10.74 2.90
CA ARG A 66 0.55 -11.37 3.82
C ARG A 66 1.20 -11.88 5.10
N GLN A 67 2.43 -12.40 5.03
CA GLN A 67 3.15 -12.85 6.23
C GLN A 67 3.58 -11.66 7.09
N LEU A 68 4.15 -10.61 6.49
CA LEU A 68 4.52 -9.39 7.19
C LEU A 68 3.33 -8.76 7.94
N ARG A 69 2.13 -8.78 7.34
CA ARG A 69 0.91 -8.23 7.96
C ARG A 69 0.36 -9.07 9.12
N LYS A 70 0.71 -10.36 9.18
CA LYS A 70 0.30 -11.26 10.28
C LYS A 70 1.16 -11.08 11.53
N GLU A 71 2.35 -10.56 11.41
CA GLU A 71 3.31 -10.43 12.50
C GLU A 71 3.24 -9.03 13.11
N PRO A 72 2.96 -8.88 14.41
CA PRO A 72 2.79 -7.56 15.05
C PRO A 72 4.00 -6.64 14.86
N GLU A 73 5.20 -7.19 14.81
CA GLU A 73 6.46 -6.44 14.67
C GLU A 73 6.65 -5.83 13.29
N THR A 74 6.05 -6.42 12.25
CA THR A 74 6.21 -5.97 10.85
C THR A 74 4.91 -5.48 10.23
N ALA A 75 3.77 -5.69 10.89
CA ALA A 75 2.44 -5.38 10.36
C ALA A 75 2.24 -3.91 9.99
N SER A 76 2.91 -2.98 10.68
CA SER A 76 2.81 -1.54 10.48
C SER A 76 3.82 -0.97 9.48
N ILE A 77 4.80 -1.77 9.03
CA ILE A 77 5.83 -1.31 8.09
C ILE A 77 5.18 -1.08 6.72
N PRO A 78 5.29 0.11 6.13
CA PRO A 78 4.74 0.38 4.80
C PRO A 78 5.36 -0.53 3.74
N ILE A 79 4.51 -1.10 2.85
CA ILE A 79 4.94 -1.97 1.76
C ILE A 79 4.58 -1.32 0.43
N LEU A 80 5.61 -1.08 -0.40
CA LEU A 80 5.50 -0.65 -1.78
C LEU A 80 5.76 -1.86 -2.68
N MET A 81 4.75 -2.33 -3.42
CA MET A 81 4.97 -3.30 -4.49
C MET A 81 5.67 -2.63 -5.68
N PHE A 82 6.79 -3.16 -6.14
CA PHE A 82 7.56 -2.65 -7.26
C PHE A 82 7.89 -3.77 -8.25
N THR A 83 7.08 -3.92 -9.28
CA THR A 83 7.07 -5.12 -10.13
C THR A 83 6.86 -4.81 -11.60
N ALA A 84 7.21 -5.76 -12.48
CA ALA A 84 6.90 -5.70 -13.90
C ALA A 84 5.40 -5.96 -14.20
N LYS A 85 4.65 -6.56 -13.26
CA LYS A 85 3.20 -6.73 -13.39
C LYS A 85 2.48 -5.39 -13.32
N GLY A 86 1.50 -5.15 -14.18
CA GLY A 86 0.85 -3.84 -14.30
C GLY A 86 -0.65 -3.89 -14.56
N MET A 87 -1.25 -5.08 -14.63
CA MET A 87 -2.69 -5.21 -14.83
C MET A 87 -3.48 -4.75 -13.59
N VAL A 88 -4.74 -4.41 -13.79
CA VAL A 88 -5.61 -3.93 -12.69
C VAL A 88 -5.79 -5.02 -11.64
N GLU A 89 -5.93 -6.27 -12.09
CA GLU A 89 -6.09 -7.44 -11.23
C GLU A 89 -4.86 -7.65 -10.33
N ASP A 90 -3.66 -7.43 -10.86
CA ASP A 90 -2.41 -7.52 -10.09
C ASP A 90 -2.34 -6.46 -8.99
N LYS A 91 -2.82 -5.24 -9.28
CA LYS A 91 -2.87 -4.16 -8.29
C LYS A 91 -3.88 -4.45 -7.18
N VAL A 92 -5.06 -4.94 -7.55
CA VAL A 92 -6.09 -5.36 -6.57
C VAL A 92 -5.53 -6.44 -5.65
N ALA A 93 -4.92 -7.49 -6.21
CA ALA A 93 -4.28 -8.55 -5.44
C ALA A 93 -3.17 -8.03 -4.50
N GLY A 94 -2.41 -7.01 -4.94
CA GLY A 94 -1.39 -6.35 -4.12
C GLY A 94 -1.97 -5.66 -2.89
N TYR A 95 -3.02 -4.87 -3.08
CA TYR A 95 -3.71 -4.21 -1.97
C TYR A 95 -4.41 -5.19 -1.03
N GLU A 96 -5.04 -6.25 -1.56
CA GLU A 96 -5.61 -7.34 -0.76
C GLU A 96 -4.56 -8.11 0.04
N ALA A 97 -3.33 -8.22 -0.48
CA ALA A 97 -2.20 -8.80 0.24
C ALA A 97 -1.64 -7.88 1.34
N GLY A 98 -2.09 -6.62 1.39
CA GLY A 98 -1.69 -5.64 2.40
C GLY A 98 -0.61 -4.65 1.95
N ALA A 99 -0.42 -4.45 0.63
CA ALA A 99 0.42 -3.36 0.13
C ALA A 99 -0.22 -1.99 0.37
N ASP A 100 0.61 -0.99 0.65
CA ASP A 100 0.17 0.41 0.82
C ASP A 100 0.24 1.20 -0.49
N GLU A 101 1.11 0.75 -1.42
CA GLU A 101 1.29 1.38 -2.72
C GLU A 101 1.75 0.35 -3.75
N TYR A 102 1.52 0.64 -5.04
CA TYR A 102 1.86 -0.24 -6.14
C TYR A 102 2.48 0.55 -7.29
N LEU A 103 3.69 0.19 -7.70
CA LEU A 103 4.41 0.79 -8.81
C LEU A 103 4.86 -0.26 -9.83
N THR A 104 4.82 0.10 -11.10
CA THR A 104 5.26 -0.78 -12.18
C THR A 104 6.64 -0.41 -12.69
N LYS A 105 7.48 -1.42 -12.94
CA LYS A 105 8.77 -1.28 -13.64
C LYS A 105 8.50 -1.10 -15.16
N PRO A 106 9.27 -0.26 -15.86
CA PRO A 106 10.29 0.67 -15.38
C PRO A 106 9.67 1.94 -14.79
N ILE A 107 10.35 2.56 -13.81
CA ILE A 107 9.93 3.81 -13.20
C ILE A 107 11.03 4.86 -13.24
N HIS A 108 10.65 6.12 -13.34
CA HIS A 108 11.61 7.20 -13.24
C HIS A 108 12.10 7.37 -11.79
N PRO A 109 13.42 7.53 -11.55
CA PRO A 109 13.99 7.65 -10.19
C PRO A 109 13.29 8.66 -9.29
N VAL A 110 12.96 9.83 -9.83
CA VAL A 110 12.27 10.90 -9.08
C VAL A 110 10.89 10.48 -8.62
N GLU A 111 10.17 9.70 -9.42
CA GLU A 111 8.84 9.22 -9.05
C GLU A 111 8.94 8.21 -7.91
N LEU A 112 9.85 7.23 -7.99
CA LEU A 112 10.05 6.25 -6.92
C LEU A 112 10.36 6.94 -5.59
N VAL A 113 11.31 7.87 -5.58
CA VAL A 113 11.69 8.62 -4.37
C VAL A 113 10.52 9.43 -3.82
N THR A 114 9.72 10.05 -4.67
CA THR A 114 8.54 10.83 -4.25
C THR A 114 7.49 9.95 -3.57
N ARG A 115 7.21 8.77 -4.15
CA ARG A 115 6.28 7.79 -3.56
C ARG A 115 6.76 7.26 -2.22
N LEU A 116 8.05 6.92 -2.12
CA LEU A 116 8.67 6.48 -0.87
C LEU A 116 8.52 7.53 0.24
N ARG A 117 8.88 8.78 -0.04
CA ARG A 117 8.75 9.87 0.93
C ARG A 117 7.30 10.09 1.37
N THR A 118 6.35 9.95 0.45
CA THR A 118 4.92 10.06 0.78
C THR A 118 4.47 8.94 1.73
N LEU A 119 4.90 7.70 1.48
CA LEU A 119 4.60 6.56 2.35
C LEU A 119 5.23 6.72 3.73
N LEU A 120 6.51 7.09 3.80
CA LEU A 120 7.23 7.33 5.04
C LEU A 120 6.59 8.45 5.88
N ALA A 121 6.11 9.51 5.23
CA ALA A 121 5.40 10.60 5.92
C ALA A 121 4.07 10.11 6.53
N ARG A 122 3.33 9.25 5.83
CA ARG A 122 2.08 8.66 6.33
C ARG A 122 2.32 7.73 7.53
N GLY A 123 3.36 6.90 7.47
CA GLY A 123 3.74 6.00 8.57
C GLY A 123 4.09 6.72 9.88
N LYS A 124 4.63 7.93 9.79
CA LYS A 124 4.97 8.75 10.98
C LYS A 124 3.77 9.48 11.59
N THR A 125 2.70 9.69 10.83
CA THR A 125 1.53 10.47 11.26
C THR A 125 0.33 9.63 11.70
N HIS A 126 0.36 8.31 11.43
CA HIS A 126 -0.67 7.38 11.89
C HIS A 126 -0.01 6.29 12.75
N PRO A 127 -0.14 6.35 14.09
CA PRO A 127 -0.18 5.12 14.85
C PRO A 127 -1.32 4.28 14.25
N PRO A 128 -1.18 2.94 14.13
CA PRO A 128 -2.28 2.12 13.67
C PRO A 128 -3.49 2.48 14.51
N ALA A 129 -4.50 3.08 13.90
CA ALA A 129 -5.75 3.33 14.59
C ALA A 129 -6.20 1.96 15.12
N PRO A 130 -6.46 1.82 16.43
CA PRO A 130 -6.99 0.59 16.94
C PRO A 130 -8.24 0.31 16.09
N ILE A 131 -8.24 -0.83 15.40
CA ILE A 131 -9.41 -1.28 14.64
C ILE A 131 -10.52 -1.32 15.69
N PRO A 132 -11.52 -0.43 15.64
CA PRO A 132 -12.63 -0.54 16.57
C PRO A 132 -13.31 -1.86 16.26
N SER A 133 -13.14 -2.83 17.12
CA SER A 133 -13.86 -4.10 17.12
C SER A 133 -15.29 -3.84 17.56
N THR A 134 -16.03 -3.05 16.79
CA THR A 134 -17.47 -2.92 16.90
C THR A 134 -18.04 -2.99 15.50
N SER A 135 -18.93 -3.92 15.32
CA SER A 135 -19.68 -4.32 14.14
C SER A 135 -20.66 -3.25 13.62
N ASN A 136 -20.15 -2.07 13.31
CA ASN A 136 -20.88 -1.07 12.52
C ASN A 136 -19.96 -0.57 11.40
N GLN A 137 -19.73 -1.43 10.40
CA GLN A 137 -19.08 -1.00 9.16
C GLN A 137 -20.07 -0.09 8.42
N GLY A 138 -19.81 1.20 8.46
CA GLY A 138 -20.46 2.15 7.55
C GLY A 138 -19.85 2.01 6.15
N TYR A 139 -20.69 2.07 5.14
CA TYR A 139 -20.25 2.13 3.75
C TYR A 139 -20.20 3.59 3.29
N MET A 140 -19.13 3.98 2.63
CA MET A 140 -19.03 5.26 1.95
C MET A 140 -19.25 5.03 0.45
N ILE A 141 -20.24 5.69 -0.13
CA ILE A 141 -20.53 5.62 -1.56
C ILE A 141 -20.27 7.00 -2.15
N GLY A 142 -19.27 7.11 -3.03
CA GLY A 142 -19.02 8.31 -3.81
C GLY A 142 -19.74 8.26 -5.16
N VAL A 143 -20.51 9.31 -5.48
CA VAL A 143 -21.14 9.46 -6.79
C VAL A 143 -20.49 10.66 -7.48
N VAL A 144 -19.83 10.42 -8.62
CA VAL A 144 -19.13 11.45 -9.40
C VAL A 144 -19.74 11.57 -10.80
N SER A 145 -19.85 12.79 -11.28
CA SER A 145 -20.22 13.06 -12.65
C SER A 145 -19.17 13.96 -13.32
N PRO A 146 -18.74 13.64 -14.54
CA PRO A 146 -17.81 14.48 -15.30
C PRO A 146 -18.45 15.77 -15.84
N LYS A 147 -19.76 15.94 -15.70
CA LYS A 147 -20.48 17.09 -16.18
C LYS A 147 -21.47 17.61 -15.12
N GLY A 148 -21.40 18.90 -14.81
CA GLY A 148 -22.32 19.56 -13.89
C GLY A 148 -23.79 19.58 -14.42
N GLY A 149 -24.74 19.65 -13.50
CA GLY A 149 -26.17 19.79 -13.85
C GLY A 149 -26.90 18.50 -14.24
N VAL A 150 -26.28 17.33 -14.12
CA VAL A 150 -26.92 16.04 -14.50
C VAL A 150 -27.69 15.37 -13.34
N GLY A 151 -28.04 16.11 -12.28
CA GLY A 151 -28.89 15.62 -11.20
C GLY A 151 -28.22 14.69 -10.20
N VAL A 152 -26.89 14.77 -10.05
CA VAL A 152 -26.12 13.93 -9.10
C VAL A 152 -26.60 14.13 -7.67
N SER A 153 -26.76 15.38 -7.22
CA SER A 153 -27.28 15.69 -5.87
C SER A 153 -28.66 15.09 -5.62
N THR A 154 -29.55 15.16 -6.64
CA THR A 154 -30.89 14.54 -6.57
C THR A 154 -30.79 13.01 -6.47
N LEU A 155 -29.88 12.40 -7.23
CA LEU A 155 -29.65 10.95 -7.19
C LEU A 155 -29.14 10.50 -5.82
N VAL A 156 -28.12 11.21 -5.30
CA VAL A 156 -27.50 10.91 -3.99
C VAL A 156 -28.54 11.03 -2.87
N LEU A 157 -29.36 12.08 -2.88
CA LEU A 157 -30.39 12.28 -1.86
C LEU A 157 -31.43 11.18 -1.90
N ASN A 158 -31.95 10.82 -3.10
CA ASN A 158 -32.92 9.73 -3.23
C ASN A 158 -32.36 8.37 -2.84
N LEU A 159 -31.09 8.10 -3.15
CA LEU A 159 -30.38 6.89 -2.71
C LEU A 159 -30.26 6.82 -1.18
N ALA A 160 -29.88 7.93 -0.55
CA ALA A 160 -29.77 8.05 0.90
C ALA A 160 -31.11 7.81 1.61
N ILE A 161 -32.19 8.43 1.13
CA ILE A 161 -33.55 8.23 1.65
C ILE A 161 -34.01 6.78 1.48
N SER A 162 -33.80 6.20 0.29
CA SER A 162 -34.21 4.83 0.00
C SER A 162 -33.44 3.83 0.90
N TYR A 163 -32.14 4.03 1.10
CA TYR A 163 -31.34 3.20 1.97
C TYR A 163 -31.79 3.30 3.44
N HIS A 164 -31.99 4.52 3.94
CA HIS A 164 -32.50 4.76 5.29
C HIS A 164 -33.84 4.06 5.51
N ASN A 165 -34.77 4.20 4.57
CA ASN A 165 -36.09 3.58 4.68
C ASN A 165 -36.05 2.06 4.72
N LYS A 166 -35.12 1.42 3.98
CA LYS A 166 -34.95 -0.03 3.96
C LYS A 166 -34.22 -0.58 5.16
N THR A 167 -33.17 0.10 5.62
CA THR A 167 -32.24 -0.44 6.65
C THR A 167 -32.46 0.15 8.03
N LYS A 168 -33.16 1.29 8.12
CA LYS A 168 -33.28 2.12 9.33
C LYS A 168 -31.93 2.61 9.89
N GLY A 169 -30.87 2.47 9.07
CA GLY A 169 -29.52 2.92 9.40
C GLY A 169 -29.38 4.44 9.31
N GLN A 170 -28.37 5.01 9.98
CA GLN A 170 -28.01 6.41 9.81
C GLN A 170 -27.34 6.60 8.44
N VAL A 171 -27.76 7.64 7.74
CA VAL A 171 -27.19 8.04 6.43
C VAL A 171 -26.84 9.52 6.49
N ILE A 172 -25.62 9.85 6.09
CA ILE A 172 -25.15 11.24 5.95
C ILE A 172 -24.88 11.47 4.48
N ALA A 173 -25.58 12.44 3.89
CA ALA A 173 -25.27 12.93 2.55
C ALA A 173 -24.49 14.26 2.69
N ALA A 174 -23.37 14.37 1.96
CA ALA A 174 -22.56 15.59 1.90
C ALA A 174 -22.26 15.93 0.44
N GLU A 175 -22.24 17.22 0.13
CA GLU A 175 -21.78 17.78 -1.15
C GLU A 175 -20.30 18.11 -1.12
#